data_2bb28f63a80b9068cefa3cd7d9a23684
#
_entry.id   2bb28f63a80b9068cefa3cd7d9a23684
#
_cell.length_a   1.000
_cell.length_b   1.000
_cell.length_c   1.000
_cell.angle_alpha   90.00
_cell.angle_beta   90.00
_cell.angle_gamma   90.00
#
_symmetry.space_group_name_H-M   'P 1'
#
loop_
_entity.id
_entity.type
_entity.pdbx_description
1 polymer ?
#
loop_
_entity_poly.entity_id
_entity_poly.type
_entity_poly.pdbx_seq_one_letter_code
_entity_poly.pdbx_strand_id
1 'polypeptide(L)'
;MADVRYPQLNTYPEKERVLKILVWVVSAVVLLLVGVMRQYKLPVPDDWDVNFLPAVNATLNALTAVALLFSLYFIKQKKVVAHRNANAIALGFSVLFLLCYVVYHFTTPEVIYGDADLNGVLSEAESAAVAGIRPVYLVILLSHIALAGILLPFILLTTLRALVGKYALHRKMARVVWPLWLYVAITGPVVYLMLRSYYP
;
A
#
# COMPACT_ATOMS: atom_id res chain seq x y z
N MET A 1 -1.45 -14.21 -35.77
CA MET A 1 -1.68 -13.47 -34.52
C MET A 1 -1.92 -12.02 -34.90
N ALA A 2 -3.14 -11.52 -34.75
CA ALA A 2 -3.47 -10.15 -35.11
C ALA A 2 -2.66 -9.19 -34.23
N ASP A 3 -1.95 -8.29 -34.87
CA ASP A 3 -1.18 -7.22 -34.26
C ASP A 3 -2.13 -6.31 -33.50
N VAL A 4 -2.23 -6.52 -32.18
CA VAL A 4 -3.08 -5.68 -31.32
C VAL A 4 -2.35 -4.32 -31.23
N ARG A 5 -2.70 -3.40 -32.14
CA ARG A 5 -2.24 -2.01 -32.08
C ARG A 5 -2.77 -1.39 -30.80
N TYR A 6 -1.90 -1.31 -29.80
CA TYR A 6 -2.23 -0.54 -28.60
C TYR A 6 -2.37 0.93 -29.02
N PRO A 7 -3.38 1.66 -28.54
CA PRO A 7 -3.49 3.08 -28.82
C PRO A 7 -2.17 3.77 -28.40
N GLN A 8 -1.72 4.70 -29.24
CA GLN A 8 -0.50 5.50 -28.97
C GLN A 8 -0.71 6.23 -27.65
N LEU A 9 -0.17 5.66 -26.58
CA LEU A 9 -0.13 6.30 -25.28
C LEU A 9 1.11 7.20 -25.26
N ASN A 10 1.03 8.35 -24.58
CA ASN A 10 2.19 9.19 -24.36
C ASN A 10 3.33 8.35 -23.77
N THR A 11 4.47 8.32 -24.46
CA THR A 11 5.66 7.60 -24.04
C THR A 11 6.77 8.62 -23.77
N TYR A 12 7.63 8.34 -22.79
CA TYR A 12 8.73 9.22 -22.38
C TYR A 12 10.08 8.49 -22.43
N PRO A 13 10.48 7.94 -23.60
CA PRO A 13 11.68 7.11 -23.69
C PRO A 13 12.96 7.92 -23.36
N GLU A 14 13.00 9.18 -23.75
CA GLU A 14 14.12 10.10 -23.50
C GLU A 14 14.36 10.40 -22.01
N LYS A 15 13.30 10.29 -21.20
CA LYS A 15 13.33 10.56 -19.76
C LYS A 15 13.48 9.29 -18.91
N GLU A 16 13.57 8.12 -19.54
CA GLU A 16 13.55 6.82 -18.84
C GLU A 16 14.59 6.72 -17.73
N ARG A 17 15.83 7.16 -18.02
CA ARG A 17 16.93 7.09 -17.04
C ARG A 17 16.63 7.93 -15.80
N VAL A 18 16.19 9.17 -16.01
CA VAL A 18 15.86 10.08 -14.90
C VAL A 18 14.69 9.53 -14.09
N LEU A 19 13.64 9.06 -14.77
CA LEU A 19 12.47 8.48 -14.10
C LEU A 19 12.81 7.23 -13.29
N LYS A 20 13.74 6.38 -13.76
CA LYS A 20 14.22 5.23 -12.97
C LYS A 20 14.97 5.68 -11.72
N ILE A 21 15.83 6.68 -11.82
CA ILE A 21 16.51 7.23 -10.65
C ILE A 21 15.49 7.78 -9.65
N LEU A 22 14.51 8.55 -10.13
CA LEU A 22 13.45 9.09 -9.28
C LEU A 22 12.66 7.98 -8.56
N VAL A 23 12.32 6.88 -9.24
CA VAL A 23 11.65 5.73 -8.61
C VAL A 23 12.46 5.20 -7.43
N TRP A 24 13.75 4.98 -7.60
CA TRP A 24 14.61 4.47 -6.54
C TRP A 24 14.79 5.47 -5.40
N VAL A 25 14.99 6.75 -5.71
CA VAL A 25 15.13 7.82 -4.72
C VAL A 25 13.85 7.94 -3.90
N VAL A 26 12.68 8.03 -4.56
CA VAL A 26 11.38 8.12 -3.86
C VAL A 26 11.15 6.88 -3.00
N SER A 27 11.45 5.68 -3.50
CA SER A 27 11.28 4.45 -2.73
C SER A 27 12.21 4.43 -1.50
N ALA A 28 13.46 4.84 -1.64
CA ALA A 28 14.40 4.91 -0.53
C ALA A 28 13.95 5.94 0.52
N VAL A 29 13.50 7.12 0.09
CA VAL A 29 12.99 8.17 0.99
C VAL A 29 11.77 7.67 1.76
N VAL A 30 10.81 7.01 1.09
CA VAL A 30 9.61 6.47 1.75
C VAL A 30 10.00 5.39 2.77
N LEU A 31 10.89 4.47 2.41
CA LEU A 31 11.34 3.42 3.34
C LEU A 31 12.08 3.98 4.56
N LEU A 32 12.92 4.99 4.36
CA LEU A 32 13.58 5.70 5.47
C LEU A 32 12.55 6.41 6.36
N LEU A 33 11.57 7.10 5.76
CA LEU A 33 10.51 7.79 6.48
C LEU A 33 9.71 6.81 7.36
N VAL A 34 9.33 5.66 6.78
CA VAL A 34 8.63 4.57 7.52
C VAL A 34 9.48 4.03 8.66
N GLY A 35 10.80 3.92 8.50
CA GLY A 35 11.71 3.52 9.57
C GLY A 35 11.79 4.54 10.70
N VAL A 36 11.89 5.83 10.34
CA VAL A 36 12.05 6.94 11.29
C VAL A 36 10.80 7.18 12.14
N MET A 37 9.58 7.09 11.56
CA MET A 37 8.34 7.34 12.29
C MET A 37 8.06 6.37 13.45
N ARG A 38 8.75 5.23 13.50
CA ARG A 38 8.68 4.31 14.65
C ARG A 38 9.45 4.82 15.87
N GLN A 39 10.51 5.61 15.64
CA GLN A 39 11.41 6.09 16.69
C GLN A 39 11.05 7.49 17.16
N TYR A 40 10.49 8.30 16.29
CA TYR A 40 10.19 9.71 16.57
C TYR A 40 8.71 9.96 16.46
N LYS A 41 8.10 10.54 17.49
CA LYS A 41 6.72 11.03 17.49
C LYS A 41 6.72 12.55 17.48
N LEU A 42 5.88 13.11 16.64
CA LEU A 42 5.69 14.55 16.53
C LEU A 42 4.53 14.96 17.45
N PRO A 43 4.72 15.99 18.29
CA PRO A 43 3.61 16.52 19.05
C PRO A 43 2.56 17.10 18.11
N VAL A 44 1.31 16.82 18.39
CA VAL A 44 0.17 17.43 17.69
C VAL A 44 -0.61 18.30 18.68
N PRO A 45 -1.28 19.37 18.21
CA PRO A 45 -2.19 20.11 19.04
C PRO A 45 -3.28 19.20 19.65
N ASP A 46 -3.69 19.47 20.89
CA ASP A 46 -4.66 18.66 21.63
C ASP A 46 -6.05 18.60 20.97
N ASP A 47 -6.37 19.58 20.11
CA ASP A 47 -7.60 19.65 19.34
C ASP A 47 -7.59 18.83 18.03
N TRP A 48 -6.44 18.21 17.70
CA TRP A 48 -6.32 17.38 16.49
C TRP A 48 -6.69 15.93 16.79
N ASP A 49 -7.87 15.51 16.33
CA ASP A 49 -8.24 14.11 16.32
C ASP A 49 -7.71 13.43 15.05
N VAL A 50 -6.79 12.48 15.21
CA VAL A 50 -6.21 11.66 14.14
C VAL A 50 -6.66 10.19 14.20
N ASN A 51 -7.52 9.83 15.16
CA ASN A 51 -7.96 8.45 15.41
C ASN A 51 -8.83 7.87 14.31
N PHE A 52 -9.39 8.71 13.43
CA PHE A 52 -10.11 8.26 12.24
C PHE A 52 -9.21 7.78 11.09
N LEU A 53 -7.91 8.14 11.10
CA LEU A 53 -6.98 7.83 10.00
C LEU A 53 -6.78 6.32 9.75
N PRO A 54 -6.75 5.42 10.74
CA PRO A 54 -6.71 3.98 10.50
C PRO A 54 -7.89 3.47 9.66
N ALA A 55 -9.11 3.97 9.91
CA ALA A 55 -10.29 3.63 9.13
C ALA A 55 -10.20 4.17 7.69
N VAL A 56 -9.70 5.40 7.51
CA VAL A 56 -9.43 5.99 6.19
C VAL A 56 -8.40 5.16 5.44
N ASN A 57 -7.32 4.76 6.09
CA ASN A 57 -6.27 3.92 5.51
C ASN A 57 -6.81 2.56 5.05
N ALA A 58 -7.64 1.90 5.86
CA ALA A 58 -8.30 0.66 5.51
C ALA A 58 -9.22 0.85 4.28
N THR A 59 -9.99 1.93 4.25
CA THR A 59 -10.88 2.27 3.14
C THR A 59 -10.09 2.52 1.84
N LEU A 60 -9.01 3.30 1.89
CA LEU A 60 -8.16 3.57 0.73
C LEU A 60 -7.52 2.28 0.17
N ASN A 61 -7.09 1.37 1.03
CA ASN A 61 -6.60 0.06 0.61
C ASN A 61 -7.71 -0.79 -0.03
N ALA A 62 -8.91 -0.83 0.55
CA ALA A 62 -10.05 -1.53 -0.04
C ALA A 62 -10.41 -0.98 -1.43
N LEU A 63 -10.45 0.35 -1.58
CA LEU A 63 -10.68 1.00 -2.87
C LEU A 63 -9.54 0.71 -3.86
N THR A 64 -8.30 0.64 -3.41
CA THR A 64 -7.16 0.21 -4.23
C THR A 64 -7.36 -1.23 -4.73
N ALA A 65 -7.79 -2.16 -3.87
CA ALA A 65 -8.07 -3.54 -4.27
C ALA A 65 -9.16 -3.61 -5.36
N VAL A 66 -10.25 -2.86 -5.18
CA VAL A 66 -11.34 -2.76 -6.17
C VAL A 66 -10.82 -2.20 -7.50
N ALA A 67 -10.05 -1.11 -7.47
CA ALA A 67 -9.47 -0.51 -8.68
C ALA A 67 -8.53 -1.49 -9.40
N LEU A 68 -7.73 -2.28 -8.68
CA LEU A 68 -6.85 -3.31 -9.24
C LEU A 68 -7.65 -4.45 -9.92
N LEU A 69 -8.76 -4.89 -9.33
CA LEU A 69 -9.64 -5.89 -9.92
C LEU A 69 -10.26 -5.37 -11.23
N PHE A 70 -10.74 -4.12 -11.25
CA PHE A 70 -11.21 -3.49 -12.48
C PHE A 70 -10.10 -3.33 -13.51
N SER A 71 -8.88 -2.97 -13.09
CA SER A 71 -7.72 -2.89 -13.97
C SER A 71 -7.47 -4.23 -14.67
N LEU A 72 -7.49 -5.35 -13.93
CA LEU A 72 -7.33 -6.69 -14.49
C LEU A 72 -8.49 -7.05 -15.44
N TYR A 73 -9.72 -6.74 -15.06
CA TYR A 73 -10.89 -6.96 -15.90
C TYR A 73 -10.76 -6.22 -17.23
N PHE A 74 -10.43 -4.93 -17.21
CA PHE A 74 -10.32 -4.13 -18.43
C PHE A 74 -9.21 -4.61 -19.36
N ILE A 75 -8.04 -5.01 -18.83
CA ILE A 75 -6.97 -5.49 -19.70
C ILE A 75 -7.31 -6.84 -20.33
N LYS A 76 -8.03 -7.71 -19.63
CA LYS A 76 -8.56 -8.97 -20.22
C LYS A 76 -9.55 -8.69 -21.36
N GLN A 77 -10.31 -7.59 -21.29
CA GLN A 77 -11.20 -7.10 -22.34
C GLN A 77 -10.48 -6.28 -23.41
N LYS A 78 -9.14 -6.20 -23.38
CA LYS A 78 -8.32 -5.38 -24.31
C LYS A 78 -8.65 -3.87 -24.25
N LYS A 79 -9.32 -3.39 -23.19
CA LYS A 79 -9.65 -1.98 -22.94
C LYS A 79 -8.47 -1.28 -22.26
N VAL A 80 -7.40 -1.00 -23.04
CA VAL A 80 -6.11 -0.50 -22.53
C VAL A 80 -6.25 0.83 -21.81
N VAL A 81 -7.05 1.77 -22.31
CA VAL A 81 -7.26 3.09 -21.69
C VAL A 81 -7.94 2.95 -20.33
N ALA A 82 -8.99 2.12 -20.23
CA ALA A 82 -9.68 1.86 -18.97
C ALA A 82 -8.76 1.17 -17.94
N HIS A 83 -7.94 0.20 -18.39
CA HIS A 83 -6.90 -0.42 -17.58
C HIS A 83 -5.91 0.62 -17.01
N ARG A 84 -5.39 1.52 -17.86
CA ARG A 84 -4.50 2.60 -17.45
C ARG A 84 -5.14 3.50 -16.40
N ASN A 85 -6.39 3.92 -16.64
CA ASN A 85 -7.10 4.81 -15.72
C ASN A 85 -7.37 4.14 -14.37
N ALA A 86 -7.78 2.85 -14.36
CA ALA A 86 -7.98 2.09 -13.14
C ALA A 86 -6.67 1.94 -12.32
N ASN A 87 -5.52 1.72 -12.98
CA ASN A 87 -4.22 1.72 -12.28
C ASN A 87 -3.82 3.11 -11.76
N ALA A 88 -4.12 4.18 -12.50
CA ALA A 88 -3.88 5.54 -12.04
C ALA A 88 -4.69 5.87 -10.77
N ILE A 89 -5.96 5.43 -10.73
CA ILE A 89 -6.82 5.54 -9.54
C ILE A 89 -6.24 4.72 -8.37
N ALA A 90 -5.82 3.46 -8.61
CA ALA A 90 -5.19 2.62 -7.59
C ALA A 90 -3.92 3.27 -7.02
N LEU A 91 -3.07 3.84 -7.88
CA LEU A 91 -1.88 4.59 -7.45
C LEU A 91 -2.25 5.85 -6.65
N GLY A 92 -3.28 6.59 -7.08
CA GLY A 92 -3.79 7.76 -6.36
C GLY A 92 -4.23 7.38 -4.93
N PHE A 93 -5.02 6.33 -4.77
CA PHE A 93 -5.41 5.83 -3.45
C PHE A 93 -4.21 5.36 -2.62
N SER A 94 -3.21 4.71 -3.25
CA SER A 94 -2.00 4.28 -2.53
C SER A 94 -1.15 5.47 -2.07
N VAL A 95 -1.10 6.57 -2.82
CA VAL A 95 -0.43 7.81 -2.39
C VAL A 95 -1.17 8.45 -1.21
N LEU A 96 -2.49 8.57 -1.30
CA LEU A 96 -3.32 9.10 -0.20
C LEU A 96 -3.17 8.22 1.05
N PHE A 97 -3.21 6.90 0.89
CA PHE A 97 -2.93 5.95 1.98
C PHE A 97 -1.58 6.25 2.63
N LEU A 98 -0.51 6.39 1.84
CA LEU A 98 0.83 6.65 2.37
C LEU A 98 0.88 7.97 3.17
N LEU A 99 0.25 9.03 2.69
CA LEU A 99 0.19 10.32 3.40
C LEU A 99 -0.55 10.19 4.73
N CYS A 100 -1.74 9.60 4.74
CA CYS A 100 -2.50 9.36 5.96
C CYS A 100 -1.75 8.43 6.94
N TYR A 101 -1.09 7.39 6.42
CA TYR A 101 -0.29 6.45 7.19
C TYR A 101 0.89 7.14 7.89
N VAL A 102 1.61 7.98 7.16
CA VAL A 102 2.75 8.74 7.71
C VAL A 102 2.28 9.70 8.79
N VAL A 103 1.20 10.46 8.54
CA VAL A 103 0.63 11.37 9.55
C VAL A 103 0.26 10.60 10.81
N TYR A 104 -0.52 9.53 10.67
CA TYR A 104 -0.96 8.73 11.82
C TYR A 104 0.23 8.20 12.64
N HIS A 105 1.19 7.56 11.99
CA HIS A 105 2.31 6.92 12.70
C HIS A 105 3.36 7.90 13.24
N PHE A 106 3.44 9.13 12.75
CA PHE A 106 4.24 10.16 13.39
C PHE A 106 3.58 10.79 14.61
N THR A 107 2.25 10.73 14.72
CA THR A 107 1.48 11.49 15.71
C THR A 107 0.88 10.62 16.81
N THR A 108 0.80 9.30 16.60
CA THR A 108 0.17 8.39 17.56
C THR A 108 1.13 7.31 18.05
N PRO A 109 0.97 6.81 19.30
CA PRO A 109 1.65 5.61 19.78
C PRO A 109 1.32 4.39 18.92
N GLU A 110 2.13 3.33 19.04
CA GLU A 110 1.81 2.06 18.38
C GLU A 110 0.67 1.37 19.13
N VAL A 111 -0.31 0.87 18.38
CA VAL A 111 -1.43 0.08 18.93
C VAL A 111 -1.00 -1.38 19.03
N ILE A 112 -1.18 -1.99 20.19
CA ILE A 112 -0.79 -3.37 20.47
C ILE A 112 -2.03 -4.27 20.38
N TYR A 113 -1.96 -5.31 19.54
CA TYR A 113 -3.03 -6.29 19.44
C TYR A 113 -3.16 -7.08 20.74
N GLY A 114 -4.31 -6.98 21.39
CA GLY A 114 -4.60 -7.62 22.66
C GLY A 114 -4.56 -6.70 23.88
N ASP A 115 -4.04 -5.49 23.75
CA ASP A 115 -4.03 -4.46 24.81
C ASP A 115 -5.45 -3.90 24.98
N ALA A 116 -6.22 -4.51 25.89
CA ALA A 116 -7.64 -4.22 26.05
C ALA A 116 -7.91 -2.98 26.92
N ASP A 117 -6.99 -2.63 27.81
CA ASP A 117 -7.08 -1.45 28.67
C ASP A 117 -6.34 -0.22 28.09
N LEU A 118 -5.76 -0.37 26.90
CA LEU A 118 -5.07 0.67 26.13
C LEU A 118 -3.90 1.34 26.87
N ASN A 119 -3.24 0.58 27.77
CA ASN A 119 -2.12 1.10 28.56
C ASN A 119 -0.76 1.02 27.85
N GLY A 120 -0.71 0.45 26.65
CA GLY A 120 0.49 0.28 25.83
C GLY A 120 1.38 -0.90 26.24
N VAL A 121 0.91 -1.77 27.13
CA VAL A 121 1.63 -2.95 27.61
C VAL A 121 0.71 -4.16 27.57
N LEU A 122 1.15 -5.25 26.96
CA LEU A 122 0.38 -6.49 26.93
C LEU A 122 0.66 -7.31 28.22
N SER A 123 -0.29 -7.33 29.14
CA SER A 123 -0.25 -8.13 30.36
C SER A 123 -0.30 -9.63 30.07
N GLU A 124 0.06 -10.48 31.04
CA GLU A 124 -0.04 -11.95 30.90
C GLU A 124 -1.47 -12.41 30.63
N ALA A 125 -2.45 -11.80 31.31
CA ALA A 125 -3.87 -12.12 31.15
C ALA A 125 -4.39 -11.76 29.74
N GLU A 126 -4.03 -10.59 29.22
CA GLU A 126 -4.38 -10.16 27.88
C GLU A 126 -3.69 -11.02 26.81
N SER A 127 -2.40 -11.32 27.01
CA SER A 127 -1.66 -12.20 26.13
C SER A 127 -2.29 -13.59 26.03
N ALA A 128 -2.74 -14.14 27.16
CA ALA A 128 -3.43 -15.41 27.21
C ALA A 128 -4.81 -15.35 26.49
N ALA A 129 -5.55 -14.24 26.66
CA ALA A 129 -6.85 -14.06 26.02
C ALA A 129 -6.78 -14.06 24.49
N VAL A 130 -5.69 -13.54 23.90
CA VAL A 130 -5.51 -13.44 22.43
C VAL A 130 -4.55 -14.49 21.85
N ALA A 131 -4.03 -15.43 22.65
CA ALA A 131 -2.99 -16.37 22.26
C ALA A 131 -3.31 -17.19 21.00
N GLY A 132 -4.58 -17.52 20.78
CA GLY A 132 -5.04 -18.30 19.61
C GLY A 132 -5.03 -17.51 18.29
N ILE A 133 -5.38 -16.22 18.33
CA ILE A 133 -5.57 -15.39 17.11
C ILE A 133 -4.37 -14.46 16.85
N ARG A 134 -3.69 -14.00 17.88
CA ARG A 134 -2.55 -13.09 17.75
C ARG A 134 -1.46 -13.57 16.79
N PRO A 135 -1.07 -14.86 16.76
CA PRO A 135 -0.10 -15.34 15.77
C PRO A 135 -0.58 -15.16 14.32
N VAL A 136 -1.86 -15.39 14.05
CA VAL A 136 -2.45 -15.20 12.71
C VAL A 136 -2.41 -13.72 12.33
N TYR A 137 -2.82 -12.83 13.24
CA TYR A 137 -2.71 -11.38 13.06
C TYR A 137 -1.26 -10.97 12.73
N LEU A 138 -0.28 -11.44 13.50
CA LEU A 138 1.14 -11.09 13.28
C LEU A 138 1.66 -11.58 11.93
N VAL A 139 1.28 -12.79 11.49
CA VAL A 139 1.67 -13.29 10.16
C VAL A 139 1.11 -12.40 9.06
N ILE A 140 -0.17 -12.02 9.14
CA ILE A 140 -0.81 -11.12 8.17
C ILE A 140 -0.15 -9.74 8.21
N LEU A 141 0.04 -9.16 9.39
CA LEU A 141 0.66 -7.85 9.56
C LEU A 141 2.09 -7.81 9.02
N LEU A 142 2.93 -8.76 9.43
CA LEU A 142 4.34 -8.76 9.05
C LEU A 142 4.52 -9.01 7.55
N SER A 143 3.75 -9.94 6.96
CA SER A 143 3.76 -10.16 5.51
C SER A 143 3.24 -8.95 4.73
N HIS A 144 2.19 -8.28 5.23
CA HIS A 144 1.67 -7.04 4.65
C HIS A 144 2.74 -5.94 4.64
N ILE A 145 3.35 -5.65 5.80
CA ILE A 145 4.37 -4.58 5.91
C ILE A 145 5.59 -4.89 5.05
N ALA A 146 6.10 -6.11 5.11
CA ALA A 146 7.27 -6.51 4.33
C ALA A 146 7.01 -6.37 2.82
N LEU A 147 5.87 -6.89 2.35
CA LEU A 147 5.50 -6.79 0.94
C LEU A 147 5.21 -5.34 0.52
N ALA A 148 4.54 -4.54 1.34
CA ALA A 148 4.27 -3.13 1.03
C ALA A 148 5.58 -2.36 0.77
N GLY A 149 6.58 -2.55 1.64
CA GLY A 149 7.90 -1.92 1.48
C GLY A 149 8.63 -2.42 0.23
N ILE A 150 8.71 -3.74 0.04
CA ILE A 150 9.41 -4.34 -1.11
C ILE A 150 8.73 -3.95 -2.44
N LEU A 151 7.41 -3.93 -2.49
CA LEU A 151 6.67 -3.71 -3.74
C LEU A 151 6.66 -2.27 -4.23
N LEU A 152 6.87 -1.30 -3.37
CA LEU A 152 6.82 0.12 -3.75
C LEU A 152 7.66 0.44 -5.01
N PRO A 153 8.99 0.16 -5.06
CA PRO A 153 9.77 0.42 -6.26
C PRO A 153 9.30 -0.40 -7.46
N PHE A 154 8.83 -1.62 -7.26
CA PHE A 154 8.40 -2.49 -8.36
C PHE A 154 7.06 -2.06 -8.96
N ILE A 155 6.12 -1.54 -8.16
CA ILE A 155 4.87 -0.93 -8.65
C ILE A 155 5.21 0.28 -9.52
N LEU A 156 6.07 1.18 -9.04
CA LEU A 156 6.49 2.37 -9.77
C LEU A 156 7.25 2.01 -11.05
N LEU A 157 8.16 1.04 -11.01
CA LEU A 157 8.89 0.56 -12.21
C LEU A 157 7.95 -0.12 -13.21
N THR A 158 6.93 -0.85 -12.74
CA THR A 158 5.94 -1.48 -13.62
C THR A 158 5.15 -0.41 -14.36
N THR A 159 4.72 0.63 -13.65
CA THR A 159 4.02 1.79 -14.22
C THR A 159 4.93 2.55 -15.20
N LEU A 160 6.17 2.83 -14.79
CA LEU A 160 7.15 3.50 -15.66
C LEU A 160 7.36 2.77 -16.97
N ARG A 161 7.49 1.42 -16.95
CA ARG A 161 7.65 0.62 -18.17
C ARG A 161 6.49 0.78 -19.15
N ALA A 162 5.26 0.93 -18.63
CA ALA A 162 4.10 1.24 -19.47
C ALA A 162 4.18 2.66 -20.05
N LEU A 163 4.58 3.66 -19.26
CA LEU A 163 4.71 5.05 -19.68
C LEU A 163 5.77 5.27 -20.74
N VAL A 164 6.86 4.49 -20.71
CA VAL A 164 7.94 4.57 -21.73
C VAL A 164 7.73 3.59 -22.90
N GLY A 165 6.51 2.99 -23.03
CA GLY A 165 6.16 2.13 -24.16
C GLY A 165 6.75 0.71 -24.10
N LYS A 166 7.41 0.31 -23.00
CA LYS A 166 8.04 -1.02 -22.85
C LYS A 166 7.02 -2.08 -22.39
N TYR A 167 5.95 -2.27 -23.17
CA TYR A 167 4.79 -3.10 -22.80
C TYR A 167 5.12 -4.58 -22.55
N ALA A 168 6.12 -5.15 -23.25
CA ALA A 168 6.55 -6.53 -23.01
C ALA A 168 7.15 -6.69 -21.60
N LEU A 169 8.02 -5.75 -21.20
CA LEU A 169 8.62 -5.73 -19.87
C LEU A 169 7.60 -5.37 -18.78
N HIS A 170 6.69 -4.44 -19.06
CA HIS A 170 5.54 -4.13 -18.19
C HIS A 170 4.74 -5.41 -17.90
N ARG A 171 4.31 -6.14 -18.92
CA ARG A 171 3.54 -7.38 -18.77
C ARG A 171 4.26 -8.45 -17.95
N LYS A 172 5.57 -8.64 -18.20
CA LYS A 172 6.37 -9.63 -17.47
C LYS A 172 6.39 -9.30 -15.97
N MET A 173 6.62 -8.02 -15.62
CA MET A 173 6.68 -7.58 -14.24
C MET A 173 5.30 -7.55 -13.57
N ALA A 174 4.28 -7.07 -14.28
CA ALA A 174 2.93 -6.97 -13.76
C ALA A 174 2.32 -8.32 -13.35
N ARG A 175 2.73 -9.43 -13.98
CA ARG A 175 2.28 -10.79 -13.60
C ARG A 175 2.66 -11.16 -12.18
N VAL A 176 3.73 -10.59 -11.64
CA VAL A 176 4.20 -10.81 -10.26
C VAL A 176 3.73 -9.68 -9.35
N VAL A 177 3.93 -8.43 -9.78
CA VAL A 177 3.65 -7.25 -8.97
C VAL A 177 2.15 -7.09 -8.70
N TRP A 178 1.29 -7.35 -9.69
CA TRP A 178 -0.14 -7.15 -9.54
C TRP A 178 -0.77 -8.03 -8.44
N PRO A 179 -0.56 -9.38 -8.40
CA PRO A 179 -1.16 -10.20 -7.35
C PRO A 179 -0.61 -9.87 -5.96
N LEU A 180 0.65 -9.51 -5.85
CA LEU A 180 1.25 -9.12 -4.58
C LEU A 180 0.73 -7.76 -4.11
N TRP A 181 0.54 -6.80 -5.03
CA TRP A 181 -0.09 -5.52 -4.69
C TRP A 181 -1.55 -5.69 -4.27
N LEU A 182 -2.30 -6.55 -4.96
CA LEU A 182 -3.66 -6.90 -4.55
C LEU A 182 -3.69 -7.53 -3.16
N TYR A 183 -2.75 -8.43 -2.85
CA TYR A 183 -2.60 -9.01 -1.51
C TYR A 183 -2.41 -7.93 -0.45
N VAL A 184 -1.48 -6.99 -0.66
CA VAL A 184 -1.25 -5.87 0.26
C VAL A 184 -2.52 -5.01 0.40
N ALA A 185 -3.20 -4.71 -0.70
CA ALA A 185 -4.41 -3.90 -0.70
C ALA A 185 -5.59 -4.58 0.04
N ILE A 186 -5.66 -5.91 0.05
CA ILE A 186 -6.68 -6.67 0.81
C ILE A 186 -6.28 -6.83 2.28
N THR A 187 -5.02 -7.15 2.54
CA THR A 187 -4.58 -7.42 3.92
C THR A 187 -4.54 -6.17 4.80
N GLY A 188 -4.42 -4.96 4.22
CA GLY A 188 -4.54 -3.70 4.97
C GLY A 188 -5.86 -3.57 5.72
N PRO A 189 -7.03 -3.63 5.04
CA PRO A 189 -8.34 -3.68 5.70
C PRO A 189 -8.50 -4.83 6.70
N VAL A 190 -7.96 -6.01 6.39
CA VAL A 190 -8.01 -7.16 7.31
C VAL A 190 -7.26 -6.86 8.61
N VAL A 191 -6.04 -6.33 8.53
CA VAL A 191 -5.25 -5.91 9.70
C VAL A 191 -6.03 -4.88 10.53
N TYR A 192 -6.61 -3.86 9.88
CA TYR A 192 -7.44 -2.85 10.56
C TYR A 192 -8.63 -3.48 11.27
N LEU A 193 -9.38 -4.37 10.61
CA LEU A 193 -10.54 -5.01 11.22
C LEU A 193 -10.18 -5.89 12.41
N MET A 194 -9.03 -6.56 12.38
CA MET A 194 -8.51 -7.35 13.50
C MET A 194 -8.06 -6.45 14.66
N LEU A 195 -7.49 -5.28 14.37
CA LEU A 195 -6.96 -4.36 15.36
C LEU A 195 -8.00 -3.38 15.90
N ARG A 196 -9.17 -3.28 15.26
CA ARG A 196 -10.19 -2.25 15.48
C ARG A 196 -10.61 -2.07 16.93
N SER A 197 -10.68 -3.16 17.69
CA SER A 197 -11.10 -3.13 19.10
C SER A 197 -10.03 -2.60 20.07
N TYR A 198 -8.83 -2.36 19.57
CA TYR A 198 -7.67 -1.90 20.35
C TYR A 198 -7.24 -0.47 19.96
N TYR A 199 -8.01 0.22 19.12
CA TYR A 199 -7.83 1.66 18.90
C TYR A 199 -8.49 2.45 19.99
N PRO A 200 -7.93 3.58 20.43
CA PRO A 200 -8.52 4.47 21.41
C PRO A 200 -9.80 5.12 20.91
#